data_0938a0067fe1c6064769ac0ed0f2c30b
#
_entry.id   0938a0067fe1c6064769ac0ed0f2c30b
#
_cell.length_a   1.000
_cell.length_b   1.000
_cell.length_c   1.000
_cell.angle_alpha   90.00
_cell.angle_beta   90.00
_cell.angle_gamma   90.00
#
_symmetry.space_group_name_H-M   'P 1'
#
loop_
_entity.id
_entity.type
_entity.pdbx_description
1 polymer ?
#
loop_
_entity_poly.entity_id
_entity_poly.type
_entity_poly.pdbx_seq_one_letter_code
_entity_poly.pdbx_strand_id
1 'polypeptide(L)'
;VVLAHAAQAQLIVNDRADIARLAGADGVHVGQEDLTPASVRAIVGDAAIVGLSTHTTAQAELSAREPITYIAVGPVFGTTTKTTGHEQVGLEMVREAARLAGVRGLPLVAIGGITLENAASVLEAGAASVAVIGDLLSTGDPESRVRMYRDRLWR
;
A
#
# COMPACT_ATOMS: atom_id res chain seq x y z
N VAL A 1 -15.33 4.73 8.34
CA VAL A 1 -14.84 4.11 9.59
C VAL A 1 -15.85 3.08 10.11
N VAL A 2 -17.07 3.47 10.49
CA VAL A 2 -18.07 2.57 11.13
C VAL A 2 -18.27 1.24 10.38
N LEU A 3 -18.47 1.28 9.06
CA LEU A 3 -18.64 0.07 8.25
C LEU A 3 -17.38 -0.80 8.19
N ALA A 4 -16.20 -0.19 8.11
CA ALA A 4 -14.94 -0.93 8.10
C ALA A 4 -14.72 -1.63 9.43
N HIS A 5 -14.88 -0.92 10.55
CA HIS A 5 -14.72 -1.51 11.87
C HIS A 5 -15.76 -2.61 12.18
N ALA A 6 -17.00 -2.45 11.73
CA ALA A 6 -18.01 -3.50 11.83
C ALA A 6 -17.63 -4.78 11.08
N ALA A 7 -16.86 -4.64 9.99
CA ALA A 7 -16.30 -5.74 9.21
C ALA A 7 -14.91 -6.20 9.71
N GLN A 8 -14.42 -5.67 10.83
CA GLN A 8 -13.05 -5.92 11.35
C GLN A 8 -11.94 -5.56 10.34
N ALA A 9 -12.20 -4.57 9.48
CA ALA A 9 -11.27 -4.05 8.50
C ALA A 9 -10.71 -2.69 8.95
N GLN A 10 -9.46 -2.43 8.62
CA GLN A 10 -8.80 -1.14 8.86
C GLN A 10 -9.12 -0.18 7.73
N LEU A 11 -9.33 1.09 8.07
CA LEU A 11 -9.53 2.18 7.12
C LEU A 11 -8.32 3.11 7.12
N ILE A 12 -7.65 3.19 5.98
CA ILE A 12 -6.51 4.08 5.76
C ILE A 12 -6.96 5.22 4.83
N VAL A 13 -6.83 6.47 5.29
CA VAL A 13 -7.16 7.67 4.50
C VAL A 13 -5.96 8.04 3.64
N ASN A 14 -6.19 8.37 2.37
CA ASN A 14 -5.13 8.79 1.46
C ASN A 14 -4.85 10.30 1.60
N ASP A 15 -3.58 10.70 1.71
CA ASP A 15 -3.00 12.05 1.75
C ASP A 15 -3.42 12.93 2.96
N ARG A 16 -4.64 12.81 3.44
CA ARG A 16 -5.28 13.75 4.36
C ARG A 16 -5.21 13.27 5.81
N ALA A 17 -4.08 13.56 6.49
CA ALA A 17 -3.87 13.22 7.90
C ALA A 17 -4.90 13.88 8.84
N ASP A 18 -5.33 15.10 8.53
CA ASP A 18 -6.38 15.79 9.25
C ASP A 18 -7.74 15.08 9.17
N ILE A 19 -8.12 14.61 7.98
CA ILE A 19 -9.34 13.81 7.79
C ILE A 19 -9.22 12.46 8.50
N ALA A 20 -8.07 11.79 8.40
CA ALA A 20 -7.84 10.52 9.11
C ALA A 20 -8.09 10.69 10.62
N ARG A 21 -7.52 11.72 11.22
CA ARG A 21 -7.70 12.02 12.64
C ARG A 21 -9.14 12.36 13.00
N LEU A 22 -9.77 13.28 12.25
CA LEU A 22 -11.15 13.71 12.52
C LEU A 22 -12.19 12.61 12.36
N ALA A 23 -11.97 11.72 11.40
CA ALA A 23 -12.85 10.57 11.15
C ALA A 23 -12.62 9.40 12.11
N GLY A 24 -11.54 9.38 12.89
CA GLY A 24 -11.13 8.23 13.69
C GLY A 24 -10.74 7.03 12.83
N ALA A 25 -10.09 7.28 11.70
CA ALA A 25 -9.56 6.22 10.83
C ALA A 25 -8.33 5.57 11.49
N ASP A 26 -8.01 4.34 11.07
CA ASP A 26 -6.90 3.57 11.64
C ASP A 26 -5.54 4.10 11.19
N GLY A 27 -5.49 4.85 10.09
CA GLY A 27 -4.25 5.41 9.61
C GLY A 27 -4.38 6.32 8.39
N VAL A 28 -3.22 6.66 7.85
CA VAL A 28 -3.08 7.51 6.67
C VAL A 28 -1.97 6.99 5.77
N HIS A 29 -2.15 7.13 4.48
CA HIS A 29 -1.15 6.82 3.46
C HIS A 29 -0.78 8.09 2.72
N VAL A 30 0.52 8.36 2.57
CA VAL A 30 1.04 9.56 1.90
C VAL A 30 2.04 9.21 0.80
N GLY A 31 2.17 10.10 -0.17
CA GLY A 31 3.18 10.06 -1.22
C GLY A 31 4.41 10.91 -0.89
N GLN A 32 5.33 11.00 -1.84
CA GLN A 32 6.61 11.72 -1.68
C GLN A 32 6.47 13.25 -1.66
N GLU A 33 5.37 13.77 -2.21
CA GLU A 33 5.11 15.22 -2.30
C GLU A 33 4.08 15.70 -1.26
N ASP A 34 3.58 14.78 -0.42
CA ASP A 34 2.63 15.08 0.64
C ASP A 34 3.34 15.49 1.94
N LEU A 35 2.60 15.53 3.04
CA LEU A 35 3.17 15.76 4.36
C LEU A 35 4.21 14.68 4.69
N THR A 36 5.33 15.09 5.27
CA THR A 36 6.36 14.14 5.73
C THR A 36 5.79 13.16 6.77
N PRO A 37 6.28 11.93 6.84
CA PRO A 37 5.84 10.97 7.86
C PRO A 37 5.92 11.49 9.29
N ALA A 38 6.94 12.29 9.62
CA ALA A 38 7.07 12.93 10.93
C ALA A 38 5.93 13.95 11.19
N SER A 39 5.58 14.76 10.17
CA SER A 39 4.45 15.69 10.26
C SER A 39 3.12 14.96 10.37
N VAL A 40 2.96 13.86 9.64
CA VAL A 40 1.80 12.98 9.73
C VAL A 40 1.65 12.42 11.14
N ARG A 41 2.73 11.89 11.73
CA ARG A 41 2.73 11.38 13.12
C ARG A 41 2.30 12.43 14.13
N ALA A 42 2.76 13.68 13.98
CA ALA A 42 2.36 14.78 14.86
C ALA A 42 0.83 15.04 14.84
N ILE A 43 0.16 14.72 13.72
CA ILE A 43 -1.29 14.90 13.57
C ILE A 43 -2.05 13.67 14.07
N VAL A 44 -1.67 12.47 13.63
CA VAL A 44 -2.44 11.23 13.87
C VAL A 44 -2.02 10.47 15.14
N GLY A 45 -0.84 10.76 15.70
CA GLY A 45 -0.27 10.09 16.87
C GLY A 45 0.49 8.81 16.53
N ASP A 46 1.17 8.24 17.54
CA ASP A 46 2.10 7.11 17.38
C ASP A 46 1.39 5.78 17.11
N ALA A 47 0.16 5.62 17.54
CA ALA A 47 -0.61 4.38 17.38
C ALA A 47 -1.20 4.21 15.97
N ALA A 48 -1.29 5.28 15.17
CA ALA A 48 -1.90 5.23 13.84
C ALA A 48 -1.01 4.47 12.84
N ILE A 49 -1.63 3.84 11.86
CA ILE A 49 -0.93 3.24 10.73
C ILE A 49 -0.51 4.36 9.78
N VAL A 50 0.78 4.43 9.43
CA VAL A 50 1.30 5.40 8.46
C VAL A 50 2.01 4.66 7.33
N GLY A 51 1.49 4.81 6.11
CA GLY A 51 2.09 4.26 4.91
C GLY A 51 2.77 5.33 4.07
N LEU A 52 3.85 4.97 3.38
CA LEU A 52 4.56 5.87 2.46
C LEU A 52 4.79 5.19 1.11
N SER A 53 4.35 5.86 0.04
CA SER A 53 4.58 5.44 -1.35
C SER A 53 6.02 5.64 -1.79
N THR A 54 6.56 4.68 -2.54
CA THR A 54 7.89 4.75 -3.16
C THR A 54 7.86 4.27 -4.61
N HIS A 55 8.71 4.86 -5.44
CA HIS A 55 8.78 4.60 -6.88
C HIS A 55 10.19 4.25 -7.34
N THR A 56 11.19 4.43 -6.47
CA THR A 56 12.61 4.14 -6.74
C THR A 56 13.25 3.45 -5.53
N THR A 57 14.35 2.74 -5.77
CA THR A 57 15.15 2.11 -4.71
C THR A 57 15.65 3.13 -3.68
N ALA A 58 16.08 4.30 -4.15
CA ALA A 58 16.54 5.38 -3.27
C ALA A 58 15.42 5.87 -2.34
N GLN A 59 14.20 6.05 -2.86
CA GLN A 59 13.05 6.39 -2.02
C GLN A 59 12.73 5.28 -1.01
N ALA A 60 12.77 4.00 -1.41
CA ALA A 60 12.53 2.89 -0.51
C ALA A 60 13.57 2.83 0.64
N GLU A 61 14.85 3.07 0.34
CA GLU A 61 15.92 3.13 1.34
C GLU A 61 15.72 4.28 2.33
N LEU A 62 15.40 5.48 1.84
CA LEU A 62 15.13 6.63 2.71
C LEU A 62 13.87 6.41 3.54
N SER A 63 12.80 5.92 2.92
CA SER A 63 11.52 5.65 3.60
C SER A 63 11.67 4.64 4.74
N ALA A 64 12.56 3.67 4.63
CA ALA A 64 12.81 2.69 5.68
C ALA A 64 13.37 3.33 6.99
N ARG A 65 13.80 4.58 6.97
CA ARG A 65 14.30 5.33 8.14
C ARG A 65 13.24 6.25 8.75
N GLU A 66 12.11 6.42 8.08
CA GLU A 66 11.01 7.29 8.50
C GLU A 66 10.10 6.61 9.56
N PRO A 67 9.35 7.38 10.37
CA PRO A 67 8.44 6.85 11.38
C PRO A 67 7.13 6.32 10.75
N ILE A 68 7.25 5.33 9.87
CA ILE A 68 6.15 4.70 9.13
C ILE A 68 5.85 3.29 9.64
N THR A 69 4.70 2.76 9.26
CA THR A 69 4.25 1.41 9.61
C THR A 69 4.46 0.44 8.45
N TYR A 70 4.42 0.92 7.21
CA TYR A 70 4.68 0.13 6.01
C TYR A 70 5.19 0.99 4.86
N ILE A 71 5.92 0.35 3.93
CA ILE A 71 6.33 0.94 2.66
C ILE A 71 5.39 0.43 1.56
N ALA A 72 4.93 1.32 0.67
CA ALA A 72 4.27 0.91 -0.56
C ALA A 72 5.19 1.13 -1.76
N VAL A 73 5.22 0.17 -2.69
CA VAL A 73 6.00 0.25 -3.92
C VAL A 73 5.09 0.14 -5.13
N GLY A 74 5.27 1.02 -6.11
CA GLY A 74 4.51 0.97 -7.35
C GLY A 74 4.67 2.20 -8.26
N PRO A 75 3.97 2.16 -9.40
CA PRO A 75 3.15 1.05 -9.90
C PRO A 75 3.99 -0.14 -10.36
N VAL A 76 3.66 -1.35 -9.90
CA VAL A 76 4.45 -2.56 -10.27
C VAL A 76 4.29 -2.88 -11.74
N PHE A 77 3.05 -2.83 -12.23
CA PHE A 77 2.69 -3.02 -13.64
C PHE A 77 1.97 -1.78 -14.16
N GLY A 78 1.81 -1.69 -15.49
CA GLY A 78 1.05 -0.60 -16.10
C GLY A 78 -0.38 -0.50 -15.56
N THR A 79 -0.83 0.70 -15.25
CA THR A 79 -2.17 0.95 -14.70
C THR A 79 -2.82 2.18 -15.32
N THR A 80 -4.13 2.13 -15.50
CA THR A 80 -4.95 3.26 -15.93
C THR A 80 -5.80 3.84 -14.81
N THR A 81 -5.75 3.24 -13.62
CA THR A 81 -6.60 3.63 -12.47
C THR A 81 -6.25 5.04 -11.96
N LYS A 82 -4.97 5.39 -11.96
CA LYS A 82 -4.48 6.72 -11.57
C LYS A 82 -3.34 7.11 -12.50
N THR A 83 -3.42 8.29 -13.09
CA THR A 83 -2.30 8.88 -13.84
C THR A 83 -1.31 9.43 -12.83
N THR A 84 -0.33 8.64 -12.44
CA THR A 84 0.66 9.00 -11.43
C THR A 84 1.88 9.70 -12.00
N GLY A 85 2.05 9.69 -13.33
CA GLY A 85 3.28 10.18 -13.99
C GLY A 85 4.51 9.26 -13.80
N HIS A 86 4.34 8.15 -13.10
CA HIS A 86 5.43 7.17 -12.87
C HIS A 86 5.33 5.99 -13.83
N GLU A 87 6.46 5.58 -14.38
CA GLU A 87 6.58 4.35 -15.15
C GLU A 87 6.45 3.12 -14.23
N GLN A 88 6.09 1.97 -14.83
CA GLN A 88 6.04 0.72 -14.09
C GLN A 88 7.43 0.31 -13.57
N VAL A 89 7.49 -0.09 -12.31
CA VAL A 89 8.77 -0.41 -11.64
C VAL A 89 9.16 -1.88 -11.74
N GLY A 90 8.21 -2.78 -12.03
CA GLY A 90 8.44 -4.21 -12.20
C GLY A 90 8.77 -4.98 -10.92
N LEU A 91 8.93 -6.31 -11.05
CA LEU A 91 9.16 -7.21 -9.92
C LEU A 91 10.56 -7.07 -9.30
N GLU A 92 11.57 -6.62 -10.07
CA GLU A 92 12.91 -6.38 -9.52
C GLU A 92 12.89 -5.28 -8.46
N MET A 93 12.15 -4.19 -8.73
CA MET A 93 11.98 -3.14 -7.73
C MET A 93 11.24 -3.67 -6.48
N VAL A 94 10.25 -4.56 -6.65
CA VAL A 94 9.56 -5.19 -5.51
C VAL A 94 10.55 -5.99 -4.66
N ARG A 95 11.44 -6.82 -5.26
CA ARG A 95 12.45 -7.59 -4.54
C ARG A 95 13.40 -6.71 -3.74
N GLU A 96 13.91 -5.67 -4.38
CA GLU A 96 14.85 -4.76 -3.71
C GLU A 96 14.18 -3.95 -2.60
N ALA A 97 12.98 -3.42 -2.84
CA ALA A 97 12.21 -2.71 -1.81
C ALA A 97 11.85 -3.64 -0.62
N ALA A 98 11.51 -4.91 -0.88
CA ALA A 98 11.24 -5.89 0.17
C ALA A 98 12.49 -6.18 1.02
N ARG A 99 13.65 -6.31 0.39
CA ARG A 99 14.92 -6.47 1.09
C ARG A 99 15.23 -5.27 1.99
N LEU A 100 15.07 -4.05 1.49
CA LEU A 100 15.31 -2.80 2.24
C LEU A 100 14.32 -2.64 3.40
N ALA A 101 13.03 -2.88 3.17
CA ALA A 101 11.99 -2.84 4.19
C ALA A 101 12.25 -3.89 5.29
N GLY A 102 12.62 -5.11 4.90
CA GLY A 102 12.88 -6.24 5.80
C GLY A 102 14.02 -5.97 6.79
N VAL A 103 15.06 -5.22 6.42
CA VAL A 103 16.14 -4.80 7.33
C VAL A 103 15.61 -4.02 8.53
N ARG A 104 14.49 -3.33 8.37
CA ARG A 104 13.84 -2.52 9.41
C ARG A 104 12.58 -3.18 9.99
N GLY A 105 12.27 -4.40 9.57
CA GLY A 105 11.05 -5.10 10.00
C GLY A 105 9.76 -4.47 9.48
N LEU A 106 9.82 -3.65 8.42
CA LEU A 106 8.67 -3.02 7.81
C LEU A 106 8.05 -3.94 6.76
N PRO A 107 6.72 -4.13 6.74
CA PRO A 107 6.05 -4.82 5.65
C PRO A 107 6.08 -3.97 4.38
N LEU A 108 6.24 -4.62 3.23
CA LEU A 108 6.12 -4.02 1.91
C LEU A 108 4.74 -4.30 1.33
N VAL A 109 4.04 -3.27 0.90
CA VAL A 109 2.78 -3.36 0.13
C VAL A 109 3.07 -3.00 -1.33
N ALA A 110 2.73 -3.87 -2.26
CA ALA A 110 2.88 -3.59 -3.68
C ALA A 110 1.55 -3.13 -4.29
N ILE A 111 1.60 -2.13 -5.17
CA ILE A 111 0.41 -1.53 -5.81
C ILE A 111 0.67 -1.22 -7.28
N GLY A 112 -0.40 -1.13 -8.06
CA GLY A 112 -0.40 -0.68 -9.45
C GLY A 112 -0.38 -1.83 -10.46
N GLY A 113 -1.47 -1.95 -11.24
CA GLY A 113 -1.64 -2.95 -12.29
C GLY A 113 -1.68 -4.39 -11.79
N ILE A 114 -1.92 -4.60 -10.49
CA ILE A 114 -1.99 -5.93 -9.91
C ILE A 114 -3.36 -6.53 -10.19
N THR A 115 -3.36 -7.76 -10.71
CA THR A 115 -4.53 -8.57 -11.03
C THR A 115 -4.45 -9.91 -10.31
N LEU A 116 -5.56 -10.65 -10.29
CA LEU A 116 -5.59 -11.99 -9.70
C LEU A 116 -4.54 -12.93 -10.33
N GLU A 117 -4.24 -12.75 -11.62
CA GLU A 117 -3.31 -13.58 -12.37
C GLU A 117 -1.85 -13.33 -11.97
N ASN A 118 -1.47 -12.06 -11.68
CA ASN A 118 -0.09 -11.68 -11.39
C ASN A 118 0.22 -11.44 -9.89
N ALA A 119 -0.79 -11.42 -9.02
CA ALA A 119 -0.62 -11.13 -7.59
C ALA A 119 0.33 -12.13 -6.88
N ALA A 120 0.28 -13.42 -7.25
CA ALA A 120 1.17 -14.42 -6.65
C ALA A 120 2.64 -14.10 -6.91
N SER A 121 3.01 -13.71 -8.14
CA SER A 121 4.40 -13.35 -8.47
C SER A 121 4.91 -12.12 -7.71
N VAL A 122 4.00 -11.21 -7.32
CA VAL A 122 4.33 -10.04 -6.51
C VAL A 122 4.64 -10.44 -5.06
N LEU A 123 3.87 -11.37 -4.48
CA LEU A 123 4.16 -11.91 -3.15
C LEU A 123 5.45 -12.75 -3.15
N GLU A 124 5.67 -13.56 -4.19
CA GLU A 124 6.92 -14.32 -4.38
C GLU A 124 8.14 -13.40 -4.53
N ALA A 125 7.95 -12.19 -5.07
CA ALA A 125 9.00 -11.16 -5.11
C ALA A 125 9.29 -10.52 -3.75
N GLY A 126 8.55 -10.89 -2.68
CA GLY A 126 8.81 -10.47 -1.30
C GLY A 126 7.85 -9.41 -0.75
N ALA A 127 6.83 -9.00 -1.50
CA ALA A 127 5.79 -8.15 -0.93
C ALA A 127 5.01 -8.90 0.16
N ALA A 128 4.77 -8.25 1.29
CA ALA A 128 3.94 -8.80 2.37
C ALA A 128 2.45 -8.77 2.03
N SER A 129 2.04 -7.85 1.15
CA SER A 129 0.66 -7.69 0.71
C SER A 129 0.57 -6.98 -0.64
N VAL A 130 -0.59 -7.10 -1.28
CA VAL A 130 -0.90 -6.40 -2.54
C VAL A 130 -2.10 -5.47 -2.34
N ALA A 131 -2.04 -4.28 -2.94
CA ALA A 131 -3.16 -3.35 -3.01
C ALA A 131 -3.76 -3.36 -4.43
N VAL A 132 -5.03 -3.65 -4.52
CA VAL A 132 -5.75 -3.86 -5.79
C VAL A 132 -6.94 -2.92 -5.87
N ILE A 133 -7.14 -2.26 -7.01
CA ILE A 133 -8.28 -1.36 -7.25
C ILE A 133 -9.03 -1.81 -8.52
N GLY A 134 -8.43 -1.59 -9.67
CA GLY A 134 -9.10 -1.80 -10.97
C GLY A 134 -9.60 -3.22 -11.18
N ASP A 135 -8.80 -4.20 -10.80
CA ASP A 135 -9.15 -5.62 -10.97
C ASP A 135 -10.33 -6.07 -10.10
N LEU A 136 -10.49 -5.48 -8.90
CA LEU A 136 -11.64 -5.76 -8.04
C LEU A 136 -12.96 -5.30 -8.66
N LEU A 137 -12.92 -4.26 -9.48
CA LEU A 137 -14.11 -3.65 -10.10
C LEU A 137 -14.34 -4.17 -11.53
N SER A 138 -13.41 -4.91 -12.13
CA SER A 138 -13.43 -5.31 -13.52
C SER A 138 -14.56 -6.27 -13.88
N THR A 139 -15.01 -7.09 -12.92
CA THR A 139 -16.04 -8.11 -13.13
C THR A 139 -17.47 -7.64 -12.82
N GLY A 140 -17.63 -6.46 -12.21
CA GLY A 140 -18.92 -5.98 -11.68
C GLY A 140 -19.35 -6.66 -10.37
N ASP A 141 -18.59 -7.64 -9.87
CA ASP A 141 -18.83 -8.33 -8.60
C ASP A 141 -17.54 -8.32 -7.76
N PRO A 142 -17.25 -7.21 -7.04
CA PRO A 142 -16.05 -7.08 -6.24
C PRO A 142 -15.99 -8.06 -5.07
N GLU A 143 -17.13 -8.50 -4.54
CA GLU A 143 -17.16 -9.45 -3.43
C GLU A 143 -16.62 -10.83 -3.87
N SER A 144 -17.11 -11.37 -4.97
CA SER A 144 -16.58 -12.61 -5.55
C SER A 144 -15.10 -12.46 -5.92
N ARG A 145 -14.69 -11.31 -6.46
CA ARG A 145 -13.29 -11.09 -6.83
C ARG A 145 -12.38 -11.09 -5.61
N VAL A 146 -12.78 -10.47 -4.49
CA VAL A 146 -12.04 -10.52 -3.22
C VAL A 146 -11.92 -11.96 -2.70
N ARG A 147 -13.00 -12.75 -2.75
CA ARG A 147 -12.94 -14.16 -2.35
C ARG A 147 -11.92 -14.95 -3.18
N MET A 148 -11.88 -14.73 -4.50
CA MET A 148 -10.89 -15.37 -5.38
C MET A 148 -9.45 -15.01 -5.00
N TYR A 149 -9.18 -13.73 -4.67
CA TYR A 149 -7.86 -13.31 -4.15
C TYR A 149 -7.52 -14.05 -2.86
N ARG A 150 -8.44 -14.06 -1.90
CA ARG A 150 -8.24 -14.76 -0.63
C ARG A 150 -7.92 -16.23 -0.85
N ASP A 151 -8.72 -16.93 -1.64
CA ASP A 151 -8.58 -18.37 -1.86
C ASP A 151 -7.30 -18.72 -2.65
N ARG A 152 -6.78 -17.79 -3.45
CA ARG A 152 -5.54 -17.97 -4.22
C ARG A 152 -4.28 -17.65 -3.43
N LEU A 153 -4.31 -16.62 -2.59
CA LEU A 153 -3.10 -16.05 -1.95
C LEU A 153 -2.91 -16.50 -0.50
N TRP A 154 -3.97 -16.90 0.20
CA TRP A 154 -3.92 -17.34 1.60
C TRP A 154 -4.42 -18.79 1.73
N ARG A 155 -3.65 -19.72 1.20
CA ARG A 155 -3.87 -21.16 1.40
C ARG A 155 -3.01 -21.70 2.53
#